data_b095a906c41df5005c7a8ae7f8d0636a
#
_entry.id   b095a906c41df5005c7a8ae7f8d0636a
#
_cell.length_a   1.000
_cell.length_b   1.000
_cell.length_c   1.000
_cell.angle_alpha   90.00
_cell.angle_beta   90.00
_cell.angle_gamma   90.00
#
_symmetry.space_group_name_H-M   'P 1'
#
loop_
_entity.id
_entity.type
_entity.pdbx_description
1 polymer ?
#
loop_
_entity_poly.entity_id
_entity_poly.type
_entity_poly.pdbx_seq_one_letter_code
_entity_poly.pdbx_strand_id
1 'polypeptide(L)'
;VLNFRLYRASLLPVIAAVVAVAFAPASMPAAQTSPLPAGLFSAMRAEATLAALAATYAGDTPGSRGDDALASSVANQLRADGLTVHTVAAIAATASGRRRIETVIATSARQRSGSVVLVADRSAPGVSADARLSGTAALLELARDLSPRGGARTLTFVSSGGGTTGAALAAAAVPRPIDATIVVGDLAGARAQPPLLVPWSGDGGMAPLSLQETVDAALSSQLGARAGRPGLVEELARLAVPFTVSDQGPFEDAGIPAVLVQQGGELGTRSAEVSAATLGGVGRAVLSATEALQHGPDVSPASTRDVTLAASVLGGWTARLLFGLLILASALCSVDLLARARRRRTALAPWFAWVLAWGLPFLVAGVYAKLLAWSGLLAHVPSAPVTPAAYPFRGDDALALISVVAVFVLACLARVRLIGGPSLDDVAGSSAGAPVALLCLASLLAAVLWLANPYTAALLALPLLIWVPLMAGERYRSAGAGALWTALSLAPLGLVLAVEANSLGLGPIAFAWTWLLVFAGSEIGPGALLAFSLSGGLVLAAAFVLVHPSTRGTPRDLRITVRGPATYAGPGSLGGTDSALRRLSR
;
A
#
# COMPACT_ATOMS: atom_id res chain seq x y z
N VAL A 1 0.73 -31.82 20.52
CA VAL A 1 0.83 -30.93 21.69
C VAL A 1 1.99 -29.99 21.44
N LEU A 2 1.72 -28.68 21.40
CA LEU A 2 2.78 -27.64 21.37
C LEU A 2 3.73 -27.87 22.53
N ASN A 3 5.03 -27.87 22.25
CA ASN A 3 6.01 -27.93 23.32
C ASN A 3 5.93 -26.62 24.12
N PHE A 4 5.37 -26.69 25.31
CA PHE A 4 5.12 -25.54 26.16
C PHE A 4 6.39 -24.74 26.49
N ARG A 5 7.55 -25.38 26.43
CA ARG A 5 8.85 -24.72 26.61
C ARG A 5 9.25 -23.85 25.42
N LEU A 6 8.99 -24.31 24.18
CA LEU A 6 9.23 -23.54 22.95
C LEU A 6 8.27 -22.35 22.83
N TYR A 7 7.01 -22.54 23.20
CA TYR A 7 6.03 -21.46 23.25
C TYR A 7 6.43 -20.39 24.29
N ARG A 8 6.90 -20.80 25.48
CA ARG A 8 7.43 -19.86 26.49
C ARG A 8 8.69 -19.17 26.00
N ALA A 9 9.58 -19.87 25.32
CA ALA A 9 10.80 -19.27 24.76
C ALA A 9 10.51 -18.28 23.64
N SER A 10 9.49 -18.50 22.82
CA SER A 10 9.06 -17.56 21.77
C SER A 10 8.33 -16.33 22.33
N LEU A 11 7.77 -16.41 23.55
CA LEU A 11 7.11 -15.29 24.21
C LEU A 11 8.12 -14.23 24.67
N LEU A 12 9.32 -14.62 25.08
CA LEU A 12 10.37 -13.70 25.52
C LEU A 12 10.78 -12.68 24.42
N PRO A 13 11.09 -13.09 23.19
CA PRO A 13 11.32 -12.15 22.11
C PRO A 13 10.16 -11.20 21.86
N VAL A 14 8.91 -11.69 21.93
CA VAL A 14 7.72 -10.85 21.75
C VAL A 14 7.60 -9.80 22.87
N ILE A 15 7.79 -10.20 24.13
CA ILE A 15 7.79 -9.26 25.26
C ILE A 15 8.92 -8.24 25.10
N ALA A 16 10.12 -8.68 24.74
CA ALA A 16 11.26 -7.79 24.49
C ALA A 16 10.97 -6.80 23.36
N ALA A 17 10.30 -7.23 22.29
CA ALA A 17 9.89 -6.36 21.20
C ALA A 17 8.87 -5.30 21.66
N VAL A 18 7.85 -5.71 22.41
CA VAL A 18 6.83 -4.78 22.94
C VAL A 18 7.48 -3.76 23.89
N VAL A 19 8.40 -4.19 24.76
CA VAL A 19 9.16 -3.30 25.63
C VAL A 19 10.03 -2.35 24.82
N ALA A 20 10.77 -2.86 23.83
CA ALA A 20 11.62 -2.02 22.97
C ALA A 20 10.79 -0.96 22.22
N VAL A 21 9.62 -1.34 21.68
CA VAL A 21 8.68 -0.41 21.02
C VAL A 21 8.15 0.64 21.99
N ALA A 22 7.86 0.28 23.22
CA ALA A 22 7.35 1.23 24.24
C ALA A 22 8.37 2.32 24.60
N PHE A 23 9.67 2.05 24.46
CA PHE A 23 10.77 2.98 24.77
C PHE A 23 11.43 3.58 23.53
N ALA A 24 10.96 3.28 22.33
CA ALA A 24 11.54 3.75 21.06
C ALA A 24 10.97 5.05 20.49
N PRO A 25 9.86 5.66 21.00
CA PRO A 25 9.35 6.88 20.40
C PRO A 25 10.39 8.01 20.44
N ALA A 26 10.65 8.60 19.28
CA ALA A 26 11.49 9.78 19.14
C ALA A 26 10.63 11.05 19.07
N SER A 27 11.24 12.19 19.34
CA SER A 27 10.57 13.49 19.15
C SER A 27 10.34 13.77 17.67
N MET A 28 9.23 14.45 17.36
CA MET A 28 8.95 14.94 16.01
C MET A 28 10.04 15.93 15.60
N PRO A 29 10.51 15.91 14.33
CA PRO A 29 11.37 16.95 13.81
C PRO A 29 10.67 18.30 13.85
N ALA A 30 11.41 19.36 14.10
CA ALA A 30 10.86 20.70 14.10
C ALA A 30 10.49 21.12 12.67
N ALA A 31 9.31 21.71 12.50
CA ALA A 31 8.90 22.34 11.25
C ALA A 31 9.84 23.51 10.92
N GLN A 32 10.21 23.63 9.66
CA GLN A 32 10.89 24.82 9.18
C GLN A 32 9.85 25.95 9.02
N THR A 33 10.17 27.14 9.44
CA THR A 33 9.25 28.28 9.37
C THR A 33 9.83 29.39 8.51
N SER A 34 8.96 30.08 7.78
CA SER A 34 9.35 31.26 6.99
C SER A 34 8.97 32.55 7.72
N PRO A 35 9.86 33.55 7.73
CA PRO A 35 9.55 34.88 8.27
C PRO A 35 8.69 35.74 7.34
N LEU A 36 8.29 35.24 6.16
CA LEU A 36 7.58 36.06 5.18
C LEU A 36 6.14 36.38 5.59
N PRO A 37 5.67 37.62 5.26
CA PRO A 37 4.26 37.96 5.44
C PRO A 37 3.37 37.09 4.55
N ALA A 38 2.29 36.56 5.13
CA ALA A 38 1.31 35.74 4.42
C ALA A 38 0.56 36.48 3.28
N GLY A 39 0.73 37.78 3.15
CA GLY A 39 0.02 38.62 2.19
C GLY A 39 0.54 38.62 0.74
N LEU A 40 1.62 37.87 0.46
CA LEU A 40 2.26 37.92 -0.86
C LEU A 40 1.50 37.15 -1.94
N PHE A 41 0.90 36.00 -1.62
CA PHE A 41 0.07 35.24 -2.57
C PHE A 41 -1.27 35.95 -2.77
N SER A 42 -1.56 36.39 -3.98
CA SER A 42 -2.81 37.05 -4.31
C SER A 42 -3.89 36.05 -4.70
N ALA A 43 -4.80 35.76 -3.77
CA ALA A 43 -5.95 34.91 -4.04
C ALA A 43 -6.79 35.39 -5.24
N MET A 44 -6.96 36.71 -5.37
CA MET A 44 -7.75 37.32 -6.45
C MET A 44 -7.12 37.12 -7.82
N ARG A 45 -5.77 37.23 -7.93
CA ARG A 45 -5.09 36.99 -9.21
C ARG A 45 -5.10 35.50 -9.57
N ALA A 46 -4.87 34.63 -8.58
CA ALA A 46 -4.95 33.18 -8.78
C ALA A 46 -6.34 32.74 -9.20
N GLU A 47 -7.41 33.30 -8.62
CA GLU A 47 -8.78 33.05 -9.01
C GLU A 47 -9.07 33.56 -10.44
N ALA A 48 -8.65 34.74 -10.79
CA ALA A 48 -8.80 35.28 -12.14
C ALA A 48 -8.07 34.43 -13.18
N THR A 49 -6.85 33.95 -12.84
CA THR A 49 -6.10 33.01 -13.68
C THR A 49 -6.85 31.68 -13.81
N LEU A 50 -7.37 31.13 -12.71
CA LEU A 50 -8.17 29.90 -12.71
C LEU A 50 -9.41 30.05 -13.61
N ALA A 51 -10.17 31.14 -13.47
CA ALA A 51 -11.34 31.39 -14.29
C ALA A 51 -11.01 31.47 -15.79
N ALA A 52 -9.89 32.10 -16.15
CA ALA A 52 -9.42 32.18 -17.53
C ALA A 52 -9.01 30.81 -18.09
N LEU A 53 -8.29 30.01 -17.29
CA LEU A 53 -7.88 28.65 -17.65
C LEU A 53 -9.11 27.74 -17.79
N ALA A 54 -10.03 27.78 -16.83
CA ALA A 54 -11.25 26.98 -16.85
C ALA A 54 -12.14 27.29 -18.05
N ALA A 55 -12.32 28.57 -18.39
CA ALA A 55 -13.11 28.97 -19.54
C ALA A 55 -12.57 28.47 -20.88
N THR A 56 -11.26 28.20 -20.97
CA THR A 56 -10.59 27.86 -22.24
C THR A 56 -10.23 26.38 -22.32
N TYR A 57 -9.83 25.75 -21.23
CA TYR A 57 -9.16 24.44 -21.21
C TYR A 57 -9.86 23.39 -20.32
N ALA A 58 -11.00 23.70 -19.71
CA ALA A 58 -11.72 22.73 -18.90
C ALA A 58 -12.15 21.52 -19.73
N GLY A 59 -11.83 20.31 -19.23
CA GLY A 59 -12.16 19.06 -19.88
C GLY A 59 -11.16 18.57 -20.92
N ASP A 60 -10.09 19.28 -21.18
CA ASP A 60 -9.02 18.83 -22.07
C ASP A 60 -8.34 17.58 -21.53
N THR A 61 -8.11 16.63 -22.43
CA THR A 61 -7.45 15.36 -22.12
C THR A 61 -5.96 15.44 -22.42
N PRO A 62 -5.13 14.68 -21.70
CA PRO A 62 -3.69 14.66 -21.90
C PRO A 62 -3.29 14.38 -23.36
N GLY A 63 -2.39 15.21 -23.92
CA GLY A 63 -1.93 15.11 -25.29
C GLY A 63 -2.98 15.47 -26.33
N SER A 64 -4.01 16.22 -25.97
CA SER A 64 -4.92 16.89 -26.90
C SER A 64 -4.33 18.21 -27.39
N ARG A 65 -4.92 18.79 -28.44
CA ARG A 65 -4.53 20.13 -28.90
C ARG A 65 -4.74 21.20 -27.82
N GLY A 66 -5.77 21.05 -26.99
CA GLY A 66 -6.01 21.95 -25.87
C GLY A 66 -4.94 21.83 -24.79
N ASP A 67 -4.52 20.60 -24.44
CA ASP A 67 -3.41 20.38 -23.51
C ASP A 67 -2.10 20.97 -24.03
N ASP A 68 -1.77 20.81 -25.32
CA ASP A 68 -0.60 21.42 -25.95
C ASP A 68 -0.67 22.97 -25.94
N ALA A 69 -1.85 23.53 -26.18
CA ALA A 69 -2.10 24.97 -26.13
C ALA A 69 -1.94 25.50 -24.69
N LEU A 70 -2.47 24.79 -23.70
CA LEU A 70 -2.29 25.11 -22.28
C LEU A 70 -0.83 25.03 -21.86
N ALA A 71 -0.11 23.96 -22.27
CA ALA A 71 1.33 23.84 -22.02
C ALA A 71 2.10 25.05 -22.57
N SER A 72 1.79 25.46 -23.80
CA SER A 72 2.41 26.63 -24.44
C SER A 72 2.06 27.94 -23.70
N SER A 73 0.82 28.10 -23.25
CA SER A 73 0.37 29.25 -22.48
C SER A 73 1.12 29.35 -21.14
N VAL A 74 1.20 28.25 -20.39
CA VAL A 74 1.96 28.15 -19.14
C VAL A 74 3.44 28.46 -19.36
N ALA A 75 4.05 27.89 -20.41
CA ALA A 75 5.45 28.13 -20.74
C ALA A 75 5.72 29.61 -21.05
N ASN A 76 4.82 30.28 -21.77
CA ASN A 76 4.95 31.70 -22.08
C ASN A 76 4.82 32.58 -20.84
N GLN A 77 3.88 32.27 -19.93
CA GLN A 77 3.71 32.99 -18.68
C GLN A 77 4.96 32.85 -17.80
N LEU A 78 5.49 31.64 -17.64
CA LEU A 78 6.70 31.39 -16.85
C LEU A 78 7.93 32.12 -17.41
N ARG A 79 8.05 32.24 -18.76
CA ARG A 79 9.10 33.07 -19.40
C ARG A 79 8.88 34.55 -19.11
N ALA A 80 7.64 35.02 -19.14
CA ALA A 80 7.33 36.42 -18.82
C ALA A 80 7.68 36.77 -17.36
N ASP A 81 7.58 35.77 -16.45
CA ASP A 81 7.99 35.90 -15.05
C ASP A 81 9.51 35.77 -14.84
N GLY A 82 10.32 35.73 -15.92
CA GLY A 82 11.78 35.76 -15.89
C GLY A 82 12.45 34.38 -15.66
N LEU A 83 11.72 33.30 -15.83
CA LEU A 83 12.25 31.94 -15.68
C LEU A 83 12.83 31.39 -16.98
N THR A 84 13.85 30.54 -16.88
CA THR A 84 14.37 29.76 -18.02
C THR A 84 13.50 28.54 -18.23
N VAL A 85 12.79 28.48 -19.34
CA VAL A 85 11.79 27.45 -19.63
C VAL A 85 12.26 26.51 -20.73
N HIS A 86 12.17 25.21 -20.47
CA HIS A 86 12.32 24.14 -21.45
C HIS A 86 11.15 23.15 -21.34
N THR A 87 10.88 22.47 -22.45
CA THR A 87 9.78 21.48 -22.54
C THR A 87 10.36 20.13 -22.87
N VAL A 88 9.93 19.12 -22.13
CA VAL A 88 10.25 17.72 -22.37
C VAL A 88 8.98 17.00 -22.79
N ALA A 89 9.10 16.14 -23.80
CA ALA A 89 7.95 15.39 -24.30
C ALA A 89 8.27 13.90 -24.47
N ALA A 90 7.30 13.07 -24.18
CA ALA A 90 7.39 11.63 -24.41
C ALA A 90 6.05 11.07 -24.95
N ILE A 91 6.12 9.93 -25.65
CA ILE A 91 4.93 9.20 -26.04
C ILE A 91 4.58 8.24 -24.90
N ALA A 92 3.44 8.43 -24.28
CA ALA A 92 2.97 7.65 -23.16
C ALA A 92 1.56 7.09 -23.39
N ALA A 93 1.22 6.04 -22.66
CA ALA A 93 -0.13 5.51 -22.62
C ALA A 93 -1.02 6.42 -21.78
N THR A 94 -2.17 6.81 -22.34
CA THR A 94 -3.20 7.60 -21.66
C THR A 94 -4.55 6.90 -21.83
N ALA A 95 -5.58 7.37 -21.13
CA ALA A 95 -6.94 6.87 -21.29
C ALA A 95 -7.46 6.98 -22.73
N SER A 96 -6.90 7.92 -23.52
CA SER A 96 -7.26 8.14 -24.94
C SER A 96 -6.34 7.39 -25.93
N GLY A 97 -5.51 6.44 -25.44
CA GLY A 97 -4.50 5.73 -26.22
C GLY A 97 -3.11 6.32 -26.07
N ARG A 98 -2.18 5.92 -26.94
CA ARG A 98 -0.81 6.46 -26.91
C ARG A 98 -0.81 7.89 -27.43
N ARG A 99 -0.40 8.83 -26.58
CA ARG A 99 -0.35 10.27 -26.86
C ARG A 99 1.03 10.83 -26.54
N ARG A 100 1.41 11.89 -27.24
CA ARG A 100 2.56 12.70 -26.87
C ARG A 100 2.15 13.58 -25.70
N ILE A 101 2.84 13.45 -24.58
CA ILE A 101 2.64 14.24 -23.37
C ILE A 101 3.80 15.22 -23.25
N GLU A 102 3.50 16.47 -22.97
CA GLU A 102 4.48 17.52 -22.74
C GLU A 102 4.55 17.89 -21.25
N THR A 103 5.75 18.09 -20.77
CA THR A 103 6.03 18.62 -19.43
C THR A 103 6.86 19.90 -19.57
N VAL A 104 6.36 20.98 -18.99
CA VAL A 104 7.02 22.29 -18.99
C VAL A 104 7.83 22.39 -17.70
N ILE A 105 9.12 22.65 -17.80
CA ILE A 105 10.04 22.83 -16.67
C ILE A 105 10.64 24.25 -16.77
N ALA A 106 10.46 25.02 -15.71
CA ALA A 106 10.93 26.39 -15.61
C ALA A 106 11.82 26.54 -14.38
N THR A 107 13.03 27.04 -14.56
CA THR A 107 14.02 27.20 -13.49
C THR A 107 14.34 28.66 -13.26
N SER A 108 14.58 29.03 -12.00
CA SER A 108 15.07 30.39 -11.66
C SER A 108 16.44 30.65 -12.28
N ALA A 109 16.68 31.89 -12.69
CA ALA A 109 17.91 32.29 -13.37
C ALA A 109 19.18 32.07 -12.52
N ARG A 110 19.07 32.15 -11.20
CA ARG A 110 20.16 31.88 -10.26
C ARG A 110 20.15 30.42 -9.85
N GLN A 111 20.97 29.62 -10.51
CA GLN A 111 21.15 28.22 -10.12
C GLN A 111 22.03 28.12 -8.86
N ARG A 112 21.61 27.35 -7.90
CA ARG A 112 22.27 27.07 -6.62
C ARG A 112 22.46 25.56 -6.45
N SER A 113 23.21 25.15 -5.43
CA SER A 113 23.31 23.76 -5.04
C SER A 113 22.01 23.33 -4.38
N GLY A 114 21.34 22.33 -4.94
CA GLY A 114 20.03 21.89 -4.50
C GLY A 114 18.86 22.67 -5.09
N SER A 115 17.71 22.04 -5.17
CA SER A 115 16.50 22.67 -5.71
C SER A 115 15.27 22.34 -4.90
N VAL A 116 14.34 23.30 -4.83
CA VAL A 116 12.96 23.09 -4.40
C VAL A 116 12.07 23.11 -5.63
N VAL A 117 11.32 22.04 -5.83
CA VAL A 117 10.51 21.83 -7.02
C VAL A 117 9.03 22.00 -6.66
N LEU A 118 8.33 22.82 -7.43
CA LEU A 118 6.88 22.97 -7.36
C LEU A 118 6.27 22.36 -8.62
N VAL A 119 5.35 21.41 -8.45
CA VAL A 119 4.73 20.68 -9.56
C VAL A 119 3.24 20.91 -9.56
N ALA A 120 2.63 21.15 -10.72
CA ALA A 120 1.19 21.12 -10.89
C ALA A 120 0.80 20.33 -12.14
N ASP A 121 -0.16 19.41 -12.00
CA ASP A 121 -0.77 18.75 -13.15
C ASP A 121 -1.81 19.69 -13.80
N ARG A 122 -1.68 19.89 -15.09
CA ARG A 122 -2.63 20.67 -15.88
C ARG A 122 -3.78 19.84 -16.48
N SER A 123 -3.72 18.52 -16.30
CA SER A 123 -4.76 17.61 -16.79
C SER A 123 -6.00 17.72 -15.93
N ALA A 124 -7.10 18.15 -16.50
CA ALA A 124 -8.35 18.40 -15.76
C ALA A 124 -9.53 17.63 -16.37
N PRO A 125 -9.50 16.27 -16.40
CA PRO A 125 -10.61 15.50 -16.90
C PRO A 125 -11.79 15.48 -15.92
N GLY A 126 -13.02 15.52 -16.46
CA GLY A 126 -14.25 15.30 -15.70
C GLY A 126 -14.92 16.54 -15.13
N VAL A 127 -15.89 16.34 -14.24
CA VAL A 127 -16.82 17.38 -13.74
C VAL A 127 -16.16 18.42 -12.82
N SER A 128 -15.02 18.09 -12.21
CA SER A 128 -14.25 18.98 -11.33
C SER A 128 -13.06 19.61 -12.05
N ALA A 129 -13.13 19.77 -13.38
CA ALA A 129 -12.05 20.32 -14.19
C ALA A 129 -11.57 21.69 -13.69
N ASP A 130 -12.50 22.56 -13.33
CA ASP A 130 -12.21 23.90 -12.82
C ASP A 130 -11.38 23.84 -11.53
N ALA A 131 -11.79 22.99 -10.59
CA ALA A 131 -11.04 22.82 -9.32
C ALA A 131 -9.64 22.24 -9.56
N ARG A 132 -9.50 21.33 -10.51
CA ARG A 132 -8.21 20.69 -10.85
C ARG A 132 -7.21 21.68 -11.47
N LEU A 133 -7.66 22.62 -12.30
CA LEU A 133 -6.81 23.67 -12.86
C LEU A 133 -6.32 24.68 -11.82
N SER A 134 -6.85 24.63 -10.58
CA SER A 134 -6.43 25.52 -9.50
C SER A 134 -4.97 25.31 -9.08
N GLY A 135 -4.44 24.09 -9.19
CA GLY A 135 -3.03 23.82 -9.01
C GLY A 135 -2.16 24.56 -10.01
N THR A 136 -2.53 24.52 -11.30
CA THR A 136 -1.83 25.28 -12.36
C THR A 136 -1.94 26.79 -12.13
N ALA A 137 -3.09 27.29 -11.75
CA ALA A 137 -3.27 28.71 -11.45
C ALA A 137 -2.42 29.16 -10.25
N ALA A 138 -2.37 28.34 -9.20
CA ALA A 138 -1.53 28.58 -8.04
C ALA A 138 -0.04 28.52 -8.39
N LEU A 139 0.39 27.56 -9.23
CA LEU A 139 1.76 27.44 -9.69
C LEU A 139 2.23 28.71 -10.40
N LEU A 140 1.39 29.27 -11.27
CA LEU A 140 1.70 30.52 -12.00
C LEU A 140 1.79 31.72 -11.05
N GLU A 141 0.91 31.82 -10.05
CA GLU A 141 0.99 32.87 -9.05
C GLU A 141 2.24 32.72 -8.16
N LEU A 142 2.56 31.49 -7.72
CA LEU A 142 3.77 31.20 -6.97
C LEU A 142 5.05 31.52 -7.76
N ALA A 143 5.06 31.21 -9.06
CA ALA A 143 6.18 31.54 -9.93
C ALA A 143 6.38 33.05 -10.03
N ARG A 144 5.32 33.83 -10.19
CA ARG A 144 5.37 35.29 -10.23
C ARG A 144 5.90 35.89 -8.94
N ASP A 145 5.46 35.37 -7.79
CA ASP A 145 5.84 35.90 -6.50
C ASP A 145 7.25 35.48 -6.06
N LEU A 146 7.69 34.27 -6.42
CA LEU A 146 8.96 33.70 -5.98
C LEU A 146 10.13 33.97 -6.93
N SER A 147 9.89 34.06 -8.26
CA SER A 147 10.98 34.22 -9.25
C SER A 147 11.84 35.45 -9.07
N PRO A 148 11.31 36.63 -8.63
CA PRO A 148 12.15 37.81 -8.39
C PRO A 148 13.02 37.70 -7.14
N ARG A 149 12.69 36.78 -6.24
CA ARG A 149 13.36 36.59 -4.95
C ARG A 149 14.52 35.63 -5.09
N GLY A 150 15.64 36.01 -4.62
CA GLY A 150 16.77 35.09 -4.54
C GLY A 150 16.66 34.23 -3.27
N GLY A 151 16.97 32.96 -3.37
CA GLY A 151 17.05 32.05 -2.24
C GLY A 151 18.35 31.28 -2.17
N ALA A 152 18.51 30.43 -1.17
CA ALA A 152 19.66 29.56 -1.02
C ALA A 152 19.63 28.35 -1.99
N ARG A 153 18.45 27.98 -2.50
CA ARG A 153 18.24 26.88 -3.43
C ARG A 153 17.65 27.36 -4.75
N THR A 154 17.85 26.57 -5.80
CA THR A 154 17.21 26.79 -7.11
C THR A 154 15.71 26.52 -6.98
N LEU A 155 14.87 27.43 -7.49
CA LEU A 155 13.46 27.18 -7.64
C LEU A 155 13.18 26.60 -9.02
N THR A 156 12.42 25.51 -9.04
CA THR A 156 11.98 24.87 -10.28
C THR A 156 10.47 24.71 -10.26
N PHE A 157 9.81 25.21 -11.28
CA PHE A 157 8.37 25.12 -11.48
C PHE A 157 8.10 24.14 -12.61
N VAL A 158 7.22 23.18 -12.38
CA VAL A 158 6.90 22.12 -13.33
C VAL A 158 5.40 22.10 -13.58
N SER A 159 5.02 22.24 -14.84
CA SER A 159 3.64 21.93 -15.26
C SER A 159 3.66 20.63 -16.04
N SER A 160 3.12 19.57 -15.41
CA SER A 160 2.98 18.23 -16.00
C SER A 160 1.65 18.09 -16.71
N GLY A 161 1.57 17.21 -17.69
CA GLY A 161 0.33 16.77 -18.32
C GLY A 161 0.22 15.26 -18.27
N GLY A 162 -0.97 14.71 -18.04
CA GLY A 162 -1.18 13.27 -17.98
C GLY A 162 -1.03 12.64 -16.61
N GLY A 163 -1.17 13.44 -15.55
CA GLY A 163 -1.14 12.97 -14.16
C GLY A 163 0.18 12.30 -13.81
N THR A 164 0.11 11.17 -13.14
CA THR A 164 1.28 10.40 -12.70
C THR A 164 2.29 10.09 -13.81
N THR A 165 1.83 9.92 -15.06
CA THR A 165 2.74 9.70 -16.21
C THR A 165 3.58 10.93 -16.51
N GLY A 166 2.97 12.12 -16.48
CA GLY A 166 3.69 13.40 -16.63
C GLY A 166 4.59 13.69 -15.44
N ALA A 167 4.16 13.34 -14.23
CA ALA A 167 4.96 13.44 -13.02
C ALA A 167 6.21 12.55 -13.10
N ALA A 168 6.09 11.32 -13.63
CA ALA A 168 7.23 10.43 -13.86
C ALA A 168 8.22 11.01 -14.88
N LEU A 169 7.72 11.62 -15.97
CA LEU A 169 8.53 12.31 -16.94
C LEU A 169 9.26 13.51 -16.31
N ALA A 170 8.57 14.26 -15.48
CA ALA A 170 9.13 15.39 -14.73
C ALA A 170 10.24 14.92 -13.76
N ALA A 171 9.97 13.90 -12.96
CA ALA A 171 10.92 13.34 -12.00
C ALA A 171 12.23 12.87 -12.66
N ALA A 172 12.14 12.36 -13.91
CA ALA A 172 13.28 11.96 -14.70
C ALA A 172 14.03 13.15 -15.33
N ALA A 173 13.35 14.26 -15.64
CA ALA A 173 13.87 15.37 -16.43
C ALA A 173 14.37 16.56 -15.57
N VAL A 174 13.87 16.72 -14.34
CA VAL A 174 14.30 17.82 -13.45
C VAL A 174 15.75 17.63 -13.03
N PRO A 175 16.59 18.70 -13.15
CA PRO A 175 18.00 18.64 -12.76
C PRO A 175 18.19 18.31 -11.27
N ARG A 176 19.11 17.41 -10.97
CA ARG A 176 19.49 17.04 -9.61
C ARG A 176 20.68 17.86 -9.10
N PRO A 177 20.87 18.03 -7.79
CA PRO A 177 20.10 17.47 -6.68
C PRO A 177 18.78 18.22 -6.39
N ILE A 178 17.76 17.46 -5.96
CA ILE A 178 16.46 17.99 -5.56
C ILE A 178 16.32 17.74 -4.05
N ASP A 179 16.11 18.81 -3.28
CA ASP A 179 16.01 18.74 -1.83
C ASP A 179 14.57 18.48 -1.36
N ALA A 180 13.59 19.05 -2.06
CA ALA A 180 12.18 18.86 -1.77
C ALA A 180 11.30 19.12 -2.99
N THR A 181 10.20 18.39 -3.09
CA THR A 181 9.17 18.60 -4.10
C THR A 181 7.81 18.79 -3.42
N ILE A 182 7.10 19.87 -3.79
CA ILE A 182 5.71 20.07 -3.40
C ILE A 182 4.86 19.97 -4.67
N VAL A 183 4.05 18.93 -4.74
CA VAL A 183 3.04 18.78 -5.80
C VAL A 183 1.79 19.52 -5.37
N VAL A 184 1.27 20.33 -6.25
CA VAL A 184 0.11 21.20 -6.00
C VAL A 184 -1.04 20.70 -6.86
N GLY A 185 -2.03 20.10 -6.22
CA GLY A 185 -3.21 19.56 -6.90
C GLY A 185 -4.39 20.52 -6.89
N ASP A 186 -5.58 20.00 -6.54
CA ASP A 186 -6.78 20.81 -6.35
C ASP A 186 -6.71 21.61 -5.04
N LEU A 187 -6.63 22.94 -5.16
CA LEU A 187 -6.56 23.86 -4.03
C LEU A 187 -7.83 24.71 -3.83
N ALA A 188 -8.73 24.72 -4.82
CA ALA A 188 -9.83 25.66 -4.87
C ALA A 188 -11.19 25.10 -4.47
N GLY A 189 -11.30 23.85 -4.07
CA GLY A 189 -12.58 23.27 -3.63
C GLY A 189 -13.32 24.15 -2.63
N ALA A 190 -14.65 24.18 -2.71
CA ALA A 190 -15.51 25.13 -1.97
C ALA A 190 -15.30 25.12 -0.45
N ARG A 191 -14.86 24.00 0.10
CA ARG A 191 -14.49 23.84 1.52
C ARG A 191 -13.21 23.05 1.63
N ALA A 192 -12.33 23.45 2.53
CA ALA A 192 -11.15 22.68 2.86
C ALA A 192 -11.56 21.28 3.40
N GLN A 193 -11.21 20.25 2.67
CA GLN A 193 -11.53 18.86 3.02
C GLN A 193 -10.22 18.13 3.36
N PRO A 194 -10.00 17.76 4.63
CA PRO A 194 -8.85 16.94 5.00
C PRO A 194 -8.95 15.52 4.38
N PRO A 195 -7.81 14.83 4.20
CA PRO A 195 -6.44 15.32 4.38
C PRO A 195 -6.03 16.29 3.28
N LEU A 196 -5.21 17.29 3.62
CA LEU A 196 -4.65 18.24 2.66
C LEU A 196 -3.22 17.87 2.26
N LEU A 197 -2.58 17.02 3.03
CA LEU A 197 -1.20 16.57 2.82
C LEU A 197 -1.19 15.07 2.53
N VAL A 198 -0.60 14.68 1.41
CA VAL A 198 -0.43 13.27 0.99
C VAL A 198 1.07 12.99 0.88
N PRO A 199 1.65 12.21 1.82
CA PRO A 199 3.09 11.99 1.89
C PRO A 199 3.56 10.61 1.42
N TRP A 200 2.69 9.71 0.97
CA TRP A 200 3.05 8.32 0.65
C TRP A 200 3.42 8.10 -0.82
N SER A 201 4.24 7.07 -1.03
CA SER A 201 4.73 6.61 -2.33
C SER A 201 4.17 5.23 -2.70
N GLY A 202 4.41 4.81 -3.92
CA GLY A 202 4.08 3.46 -4.40
C GLY A 202 5.03 2.36 -3.90
N ASP A 203 6.23 2.70 -3.42
CA ASP A 203 7.25 1.76 -2.95
C ASP A 203 7.16 1.42 -1.44
N GLY A 204 6.19 1.96 -0.74
CA GLY A 204 5.97 1.76 0.70
C GLY A 204 6.84 2.67 1.57
N GLY A 205 7.30 3.78 1.03
CA GLY A 205 7.89 4.88 1.77
C GLY A 205 6.90 6.01 2.01
N MET A 206 7.33 6.96 2.81
CA MET A 206 6.68 8.26 3.01
C MET A 206 7.71 9.35 2.85
N ALA A 207 7.29 10.51 2.43
CA ALA A 207 8.13 11.71 2.41
C ALA A 207 8.81 11.92 3.77
N PRO A 208 10.02 12.50 3.80
CA PRO A 208 10.71 12.80 5.05
C PRO A 208 9.84 13.62 6.01
N LEU A 209 9.84 13.24 7.28
CA LEU A 209 9.00 13.90 8.29
C LEU A 209 9.27 15.41 8.41
N SER A 210 10.51 15.87 8.20
CA SER A 210 10.82 17.30 8.20
C SER A 210 10.10 18.07 7.08
N LEU A 211 9.92 17.45 5.90
CA LEU A 211 9.13 18.02 4.80
C LEU A 211 7.65 18.02 5.16
N GLN A 212 7.13 16.91 5.66
CA GLN A 212 5.74 16.80 6.09
C GLN A 212 5.40 17.84 7.17
N GLU A 213 6.23 17.96 8.23
CA GLU A 213 6.04 18.93 9.32
C GLU A 213 6.06 20.36 8.80
N THR A 214 6.97 20.68 7.89
CA THR A 214 7.09 22.04 7.32
C THR A 214 5.83 22.42 6.55
N VAL A 215 5.31 21.53 5.71
CA VAL A 215 4.11 21.78 4.92
C VAL A 215 2.85 21.79 5.80
N ASP A 216 2.73 20.85 6.75
CA ASP A 216 1.60 20.79 7.68
C ASP A 216 1.53 22.03 8.60
N ALA A 217 2.67 22.50 9.12
CA ALA A 217 2.73 23.71 9.92
C ALA A 217 2.31 24.96 9.11
N ALA A 218 2.75 25.04 7.84
CA ALA A 218 2.35 26.12 6.95
C ALA A 218 0.84 26.08 6.65
N LEU A 219 0.28 24.91 6.35
CA LEU A 219 -1.16 24.72 6.15
C LEU A 219 -1.96 25.09 7.41
N SER A 220 -1.53 24.59 8.56
CA SER A 220 -2.20 24.85 9.84
C SER A 220 -2.18 26.34 10.21
N SER A 221 -1.09 27.05 9.93
CA SER A 221 -0.98 28.49 10.20
C SER A 221 -1.93 29.33 9.35
N GLN A 222 -2.21 28.92 8.12
CA GLN A 222 -3.05 29.68 7.17
C GLN A 222 -4.53 29.31 7.24
N LEU A 223 -4.85 28.07 7.58
CA LEU A 223 -6.22 27.57 7.59
C LEU A 223 -6.83 27.50 8.99
N GLY A 224 -6.03 27.75 10.03
CA GLY A 224 -6.50 27.81 11.42
C GLY A 224 -6.93 26.47 12.02
N ALA A 225 -6.66 25.38 11.34
CA ALA A 225 -6.96 24.03 11.81
C ALA A 225 -5.76 23.12 11.52
N ARG A 226 -5.64 22.01 12.24
CA ARG A 226 -4.75 20.92 11.81
C ARG A 226 -5.20 20.47 10.43
N ALA A 227 -4.42 20.81 9.42
CA ALA A 227 -4.80 20.72 8.02
C ALA A 227 -4.91 19.26 7.51
N GLY A 228 -4.89 18.29 8.42
CA GLY A 228 -5.17 16.91 8.10
C GLY A 228 -3.97 16.15 7.56
N ARG A 229 -3.06 15.89 8.45
CA ARG A 229 -2.21 14.70 8.29
C ARG A 229 -3.09 13.45 8.26
N PRO A 230 -2.68 12.42 7.50
CA PRO A 230 -3.35 11.14 7.54
C PRO A 230 -3.37 10.60 8.99
N GLY A 231 -4.44 9.91 9.35
CA GLY A 231 -4.52 9.26 10.66
C GLY A 231 -3.60 8.04 10.74
N LEU A 232 -3.23 7.62 11.96
CA LEU A 232 -2.36 6.46 12.21
C LEU A 232 -2.80 5.21 11.43
N VAL A 233 -4.09 4.93 11.35
CA VAL A 233 -4.62 3.75 10.66
C VAL A 233 -4.39 3.86 9.16
N GLU A 234 -4.52 5.06 8.59
CA GLU A 234 -4.26 5.34 7.19
C GLU A 234 -2.77 5.23 6.87
N GLU A 235 -1.88 5.80 7.70
CA GLU A 235 -0.44 5.62 7.57
C GLU A 235 -0.04 4.13 7.57
N LEU A 236 -0.55 3.36 8.54
CA LEU A 236 -0.28 1.93 8.63
C LEU A 236 -0.83 1.16 7.41
N ALA A 237 -2.01 1.52 6.90
CA ALA A 237 -2.59 0.91 5.73
C ALA A 237 -1.73 1.16 4.49
N ARG A 238 -1.31 2.41 4.27
CA ARG A 238 -0.44 2.82 3.15
C ARG A 238 0.95 2.19 3.22
N LEU A 239 1.52 2.03 4.40
CA LEU A 239 2.78 1.32 4.59
C LEU A 239 2.63 -0.19 4.35
N ALA A 240 1.48 -0.78 4.72
CA ALA A 240 1.23 -2.22 4.58
C ALA A 240 0.89 -2.64 3.15
N VAL A 241 0.15 -1.81 2.42
CA VAL A 241 -0.21 -1.99 1.02
C VAL A 241 0.19 -0.72 0.27
N PRO A 242 1.47 -0.62 -0.15
CA PRO A 242 1.97 0.56 -0.83
C PRO A 242 1.28 0.73 -2.17
N PHE A 243 0.57 1.84 -2.28
CA PHE A 243 -0.18 2.20 -3.46
C PHE A 243 -0.47 3.71 -3.44
N THR A 244 -0.26 4.37 -4.55
CA THR A 244 -0.65 5.78 -4.74
C THR A 244 -1.14 5.99 -6.17
N VAL A 245 -2.09 6.88 -6.33
CA VAL A 245 -2.65 7.26 -7.65
C VAL A 245 -2.35 8.72 -7.98
N SER A 246 -1.51 9.38 -7.19
CA SER A 246 -1.25 10.81 -7.28
C SER A 246 0.20 11.14 -7.63
N ASP A 247 0.43 12.38 -8.02
CA ASP A 247 1.61 12.81 -8.77
C ASP A 247 2.90 12.91 -7.95
N GLN A 248 2.84 12.87 -6.60
CA GLN A 248 4.04 12.80 -5.76
C GLN A 248 4.70 11.40 -5.82
N GLY A 249 3.89 10.34 -6.08
CA GLY A 249 4.39 8.96 -6.12
C GLY A 249 5.61 8.78 -7.03
N PRO A 250 5.57 9.15 -8.31
CA PRO A 250 6.70 9.03 -9.22
C PRO A 250 7.97 9.78 -8.78
N PHE A 251 7.85 10.87 -8.04
CA PHE A 251 9.02 11.56 -7.47
C PHE A 251 9.61 10.75 -6.31
N GLU A 252 8.77 10.29 -5.39
CA GLU A 252 9.19 9.45 -4.27
C GLU A 252 9.82 8.14 -4.76
N ASP A 253 9.22 7.49 -5.76
CA ASP A 253 9.74 6.26 -6.37
C ASP A 253 11.09 6.48 -7.07
N ALA A 254 11.36 7.72 -7.52
CA ALA A 254 12.67 8.15 -8.03
C ALA A 254 13.67 8.57 -6.93
N GLY A 255 13.31 8.40 -5.65
CA GLY A 255 14.11 8.79 -4.49
C GLY A 255 14.18 10.30 -4.26
N ILE A 256 13.18 11.05 -4.73
CA ILE A 256 13.06 12.50 -4.56
C ILE A 256 12.01 12.76 -3.48
N PRO A 257 12.35 13.46 -2.38
CA PRO A 257 11.39 13.83 -1.34
C PRO A 257 10.22 14.62 -1.93
N ALA A 258 9.00 14.10 -1.86
CA ALA A 258 7.82 14.74 -2.44
C ALA A 258 6.59 14.61 -1.56
N VAL A 259 5.79 15.66 -1.51
CA VAL A 259 4.47 15.67 -0.88
C VAL A 259 3.45 16.28 -1.84
N LEU A 260 2.22 15.76 -1.82
CA LEU A 260 1.10 16.40 -2.51
C LEU A 260 0.31 17.25 -1.52
N VAL A 261 0.03 18.49 -1.93
CA VAL A 261 -0.92 19.38 -1.26
C VAL A 261 -2.18 19.47 -2.11
N GLN A 262 -3.25 18.87 -1.63
CA GLN A 262 -4.51 18.77 -2.37
C GLN A 262 -5.68 18.59 -1.41
N GLN A 263 -6.84 19.08 -1.76
CA GLN A 263 -8.05 18.89 -0.97
C GLN A 263 -8.65 17.50 -1.22
N GLY A 264 -9.12 16.88 -0.15
CA GLY A 264 -9.81 15.58 -0.25
C GLY A 264 -8.89 14.40 -0.53
N GLY A 265 -7.62 14.47 -0.15
CA GLY A 265 -6.66 13.38 -0.34
C GLY A 265 -6.21 13.19 -1.80
N GLU A 266 -5.86 11.97 -2.17
CA GLU A 266 -5.23 11.67 -3.47
C GLU A 266 -6.09 11.99 -4.70
N LEU A 267 -7.41 11.96 -4.60
CA LEU A 267 -8.30 12.15 -5.75
C LEU A 267 -8.77 13.59 -5.95
N GLY A 268 -8.48 14.46 -5.00
CA GLY A 268 -8.96 15.85 -5.03
C GLY A 268 -10.45 15.99 -4.74
N THR A 269 -10.95 17.22 -4.83
CA THR A 269 -12.38 17.47 -4.62
C THR A 269 -13.25 16.86 -5.72
N ARG A 270 -14.44 16.44 -5.33
CA ARG A 270 -15.48 16.00 -6.27
C ARG A 270 -16.47 17.10 -6.62
N SER A 271 -16.35 18.26 -5.98
CA SER A 271 -17.21 19.42 -6.22
C SER A 271 -16.66 20.23 -7.38
N ALA A 272 -17.55 20.68 -8.25
CA ALA A 272 -17.23 21.68 -9.26
C ALA A 272 -17.15 23.11 -8.66
N GLU A 273 -17.62 23.30 -7.42
CA GLU A 273 -17.60 24.60 -6.76
C GLU A 273 -16.20 24.98 -6.32
N VAL A 274 -15.75 26.15 -6.70
CA VAL A 274 -14.46 26.72 -6.33
C VAL A 274 -14.61 27.87 -5.34
N SER A 275 -13.59 28.05 -4.48
CA SER A 275 -13.52 29.09 -3.49
C SER A 275 -12.19 29.83 -3.55
N ALA A 276 -12.23 31.12 -3.83
CA ALA A 276 -11.06 32.00 -3.77
C ALA A 276 -10.43 32.04 -2.38
N ALA A 277 -11.22 31.98 -1.34
CA ALA A 277 -10.74 31.99 0.04
C ALA A 277 -9.89 30.74 0.33
N THR A 278 -10.35 29.57 -0.12
CA THR A 278 -9.63 28.30 0.06
C THR A 278 -8.37 28.26 -0.80
N LEU A 279 -8.47 28.65 -2.09
CA LEU A 279 -7.32 28.79 -2.98
C LEU A 279 -6.26 29.73 -2.39
N GLY A 280 -6.69 30.87 -1.87
CA GLY A 280 -5.80 31.84 -1.23
C GLY A 280 -5.16 31.33 0.05
N GLY A 281 -5.91 30.61 0.89
CA GLY A 281 -5.39 30.03 2.14
C GLY A 281 -4.33 28.96 1.87
N VAL A 282 -4.65 27.99 1.01
CA VAL A 282 -3.71 26.91 0.66
C VAL A 282 -2.53 27.45 -0.16
N GLY A 283 -2.77 28.37 -1.11
CA GLY A 283 -1.71 28.99 -1.88
C GLY A 283 -0.69 29.74 -1.01
N ARG A 284 -1.13 30.50 0.01
CA ARG A 284 -0.25 31.12 0.99
C ARG A 284 0.53 30.11 1.83
N ALA A 285 -0.11 28.98 2.18
CA ALA A 285 0.57 27.92 2.90
C ALA A 285 1.69 27.29 2.05
N VAL A 286 1.43 26.99 0.78
CA VAL A 286 2.45 26.48 -0.14
C VAL A 286 3.59 27.50 -0.35
N LEU A 287 3.26 28.78 -0.50
CA LEU A 287 4.26 29.84 -0.55
C LEU A 287 5.15 29.83 0.69
N SER A 288 4.55 29.80 1.88
CA SER A 288 5.28 29.80 3.16
C SER A 288 6.16 28.58 3.33
N ALA A 289 5.64 27.39 2.97
CA ALA A 289 6.40 26.15 3.02
C ALA A 289 7.58 26.16 2.03
N THR A 290 7.36 26.65 0.80
CA THR A 290 8.41 26.76 -0.22
C THR A 290 9.55 27.68 0.24
N GLU A 291 9.23 28.82 0.80
CA GLU A 291 10.20 29.77 1.34
C GLU A 291 10.95 29.20 2.55
N ALA A 292 10.26 28.49 3.44
CA ALA A 292 10.88 27.82 4.57
C ALA A 292 11.88 26.75 4.09
N LEU A 293 11.49 25.95 3.11
CA LEU A 293 12.37 24.94 2.49
C LEU A 293 13.52 25.57 1.72
N GLN A 294 13.33 26.74 1.13
CA GLN A 294 14.36 27.43 0.35
C GLN A 294 15.50 27.97 1.23
N HIS A 295 15.21 28.36 2.47
CA HIS A 295 16.17 28.98 3.39
C HIS A 295 16.55 28.11 4.59
N GLY A 296 15.78 27.04 4.84
CA GLY A 296 16.00 26.14 5.95
C GLY A 296 17.11 25.11 5.74
N PRO A 297 17.34 24.23 6.70
CA PRO A 297 18.28 23.12 6.57
C PRO A 297 17.83 22.13 5.49
N ASP A 298 18.77 21.28 5.05
CA ASP A 298 18.51 20.27 4.05
C ASP A 298 17.46 19.25 4.55
N VAL A 299 16.55 18.90 3.66
CA VAL A 299 15.62 17.81 3.90
C VAL A 299 16.36 16.49 3.72
N SER A 300 16.16 15.54 4.62
CA SER A 300 16.76 14.20 4.45
C SER A 300 16.28 13.59 3.13
N PRO A 301 17.18 13.08 2.28
CA PRO A 301 16.82 12.54 0.98
C PRO A 301 16.12 11.18 1.05
N ALA A 302 16.03 10.56 2.22
CA ALA A 302 15.47 9.23 2.38
C ALA A 302 13.97 9.29 2.62
N SER A 303 13.20 8.56 1.81
CA SER A 303 11.84 8.18 2.17
C SER A 303 11.88 7.40 3.48
N THR A 304 10.97 7.69 4.39
CA THR A 304 10.92 7.05 5.71
C THR A 304 9.78 6.05 5.78
N ARG A 305 9.96 5.02 6.61
CA ARG A 305 8.89 4.10 7.00
C ARG A 305 8.52 4.33 8.47
N ASP A 306 8.67 5.56 8.89
CA ASP A 306 8.33 5.99 10.23
C ASP A 306 6.83 6.18 10.36
N VAL A 307 6.30 5.91 11.54
CA VAL A 307 4.87 6.05 11.85
C VAL A 307 4.71 7.16 12.89
N THR A 308 3.77 8.05 12.64
CA THR A 308 3.48 9.16 13.55
C THR A 308 2.51 8.74 14.65
N LEU A 309 2.87 8.96 15.90
CA LEU A 309 2.08 8.69 17.09
C LEU A 309 1.79 10.00 17.81
N ALA A 310 0.74 10.69 17.45
CA ALA A 310 0.33 11.98 18.04
C ALA A 310 1.47 13.03 18.09
N ALA A 311 2.33 12.98 19.11
CA ALA A 311 3.44 13.91 19.31
C ALA A 311 4.82 13.23 19.23
N SER A 312 4.89 11.99 18.79
CA SER A 312 6.12 11.20 18.72
C SER A 312 6.19 10.40 17.42
N VAL A 313 7.37 9.93 17.09
CA VAL A 313 7.65 9.14 15.90
C VAL A 313 8.12 7.76 16.31
N LEU A 314 7.53 6.74 15.73
CA LEU A 314 8.02 5.38 15.80
C LEU A 314 8.85 5.09 14.55
N GLY A 315 10.16 4.98 14.71
CA GLY A 315 11.06 4.72 13.59
C GLY A 315 10.78 3.39 12.91
N GLY A 316 10.92 3.35 11.60
CA GLY A 316 10.66 2.16 10.78
C GLY A 316 11.48 0.93 11.19
N TRP A 317 12.68 1.11 11.79
CA TRP A 317 13.48 0.03 12.34
C TRP A 317 12.78 -0.68 13.52
N THR A 318 12.04 0.07 14.34
CA THR A 318 11.28 -0.46 15.47
C THR A 318 10.13 -1.35 15.00
N ALA A 319 9.38 -0.89 13.99
CA ALA A 319 8.35 -1.69 13.34
C ALA A 319 8.95 -2.96 12.72
N ARG A 320 10.10 -2.83 12.05
CA ARG A 320 10.83 -3.97 11.48
C ARG A 320 11.22 -4.98 12.55
N LEU A 321 11.72 -4.53 13.68
CA LEU A 321 12.08 -5.39 14.81
C LEU A 321 10.85 -6.06 15.42
N LEU A 322 9.77 -5.32 15.66
CA LEU A 322 8.52 -5.85 16.20
C LEU A 322 7.96 -6.97 15.32
N PHE A 323 7.73 -6.71 14.05
CA PHE A 323 7.14 -7.71 13.15
C PHE A 323 8.10 -8.88 12.89
N GLY A 324 9.41 -8.64 12.83
CA GLY A 324 10.43 -9.70 12.73
C GLY A 324 10.38 -10.66 13.91
N LEU A 325 10.22 -10.17 15.13
CA LEU A 325 10.10 -11.00 16.33
C LEU A 325 8.78 -11.77 16.39
N LEU A 326 7.67 -11.20 15.92
CA LEU A 326 6.40 -11.91 15.76
C LEU A 326 6.49 -13.05 14.75
N ILE A 327 7.14 -12.80 13.61
CA ILE A 327 7.40 -13.81 12.58
C ILE A 327 8.34 -14.89 13.12
N LEU A 328 9.39 -14.52 13.83
CA LEU A 328 10.32 -15.46 14.44
C LEU A 328 9.62 -16.41 15.42
N ALA A 329 8.73 -15.89 16.26
CA ALA A 329 7.94 -16.71 17.19
C ALA A 329 7.11 -17.77 16.43
N SER A 330 6.43 -17.35 15.36
CA SER A 330 5.63 -18.24 14.50
C SER A 330 6.51 -19.25 13.74
N ALA A 331 7.65 -18.82 13.23
CA ALA A 331 8.61 -19.67 12.51
C ALA A 331 9.20 -20.76 13.44
N LEU A 332 9.57 -20.41 14.66
CA LEU A 332 10.07 -21.40 15.65
C LEU A 332 9.01 -22.47 15.95
N CYS A 333 7.75 -22.07 16.13
CA CYS A 333 6.66 -23.03 16.28
C CYS A 333 6.47 -23.91 15.04
N SER A 334 6.58 -23.34 13.87
CA SER A 334 6.45 -24.06 12.58
C SER A 334 7.57 -25.09 12.39
N VAL A 335 8.80 -24.72 12.72
CA VAL A 335 9.97 -25.61 12.68
C VAL A 335 9.81 -26.77 13.67
N ASP A 336 9.34 -26.53 14.89
CA ASP A 336 9.06 -27.59 15.87
C ASP A 336 7.99 -28.57 15.35
N LEU A 337 6.91 -28.05 14.78
CA LEU A 337 5.86 -28.86 14.15
C LEU A 337 6.40 -29.70 12.99
N LEU A 338 7.25 -29.10 12.14
CA LEU A 338 7.92 -29.78 11.05
C LEU A 338 8.85 -30.92 11.54
N ALA A 339 9.64 -30.65 12.57
CA ALA A 339 10.51 -31.65 13.18
C ALA A 339 9.73 -32.83 13.75
N ARG A 340 8.58 -32.57 14.41
CA ARG A 340 7.69 -33.62 14.91
C ARG A 340 7.06 -34.44 13.79
N ALA A 341 6.59 -33.77 12.71
CA ALA A 341 6.03 -34.44 11.55
C ALA A 341 7.06 -35.37 10.87
N ARG A 342 8.32 -34.90 10.73
CA ARG A 342 9.44 -35.70 10.22
C ARG A 342 9.77 -36.92 11.10
N ARG A 343 9.77 -36.74 12.43
CA ARG A 343 9.97 -37.85 13.37
C ARG A 343 8.85 -38.89 13.29
N ARG A 344 7.63 -38.45 12.99
CA ARG A 344 6.48 -39.34 12.74
C ARG A 344 6.45 -39.95 11.34
N ARG A 345 7.47 -39.66 10.50
CA ARG A 345 7.60 -40.12 9.10
C ARG A 345 6.39 -39.78 8.23
N THR A 346 5.71 -38.63 8.53
CA THR A 346 4.61 -38.18 7.67
C THR A 346 5.16 -37.68 6.33
N ALA A 347 4.54 -38.10 5.22
CA ALA A 347 4.88 -37.60 3.89
C ALA A 347 4.38 -36.16 3.77
N LEU A 348 5.29 -35.17 3.81
CA LEU A 348 4.95 -33.74 3.79
C LEU A 348 4.94 -33.15 2.38
N ALA A 349 5.69 -33.72 1.43
CA ALA A 349 5.82 -33.16 0.07
C ALA A 349 4.46 -32.98 -0.64
N PRO A 350 3.50 -33.93 -0.59
CA PRO A 350 2.18 -33.73 -1.19
C PRO A 350 1.41 -32.56 -0.56
N TRP A 351 1.58 -32.31 0.75
CA TRP A 351 0.92 -31.22 1.46
C TRP A 351 1.51 -29.86 1.09
N PHE A 352 2.83 -29.75 0.91
CA PHE A 352 3.46 -28.54 0.40
C PHE A 352 2.95 -28.23 -1.02
N ALA A 353 2.91 -29.22 -1.91
CA ALA A 353 2.35 -29.05 -3.24
C ALA A 353 0.88 -28.63 -3.21
N TRP A 354 0.08 -29.25 -2.33
CA TRP A 354 -1.33 -28.91 -2.15
C TRP A 354 -1.55 -27.48 -1.67
N VAL A 355 -0.76 -26.99 -0.69
CA VAL A 355 -0.85 -25.61 -0.22
C VAL A 355 -0.43 -24.63 -1.32
N LEU A 356 0.69 -24.90 -2.01
CA LEU A 356 1.17 -24.04 -3.11
C LEU A 356 0.15 -23.98 -4.26
N ALA A 357 -0.54 -25.07 -4.53
CA ALA A 357 -1.57 -25.13 -5.56
C ALA A 357 -2.76 -24.19 -5.32
N TRP A 358 -3.00 -23.76 -4.07
CA TRP A 358 -4.00 -22.72 -3.79
C TRP A 358 -3.61 -21.34 -4.29
N GLY A 359 -2.33 -21.10 -4.56
CA GLY A 359 -1.85 -19.86 -5.17
C GLY A 359 -2.09 -19.78 -6.69
N LEU A 360 -2.24 -20.92 -7.38
CA LEU A 360 -2.39 -20.96 -8.83
C LEU A 360 -3.59 -20.16 -9.37
N PRO A 361 -4.80 -20.19 -8.78
CA PRO A 361 -5.91 -19.40 -9.26
C PRO A 361 -5.60 -17.88 -9.28
N PHE A 362 -4.94 -17.38 -8.26
CA PHE A 362 -4.55 -15.97 -8.19
C PHE A 362 -3.48 -15.64 -9.24
N LEU A 363 -2.49 -16.52 -9.41
CA LEU A 363 -1.44 -16.33 -10.41
C LEU A 363 -2.02 -16.33 -11.83
N VAL A 364 -2.89 -17.29 -12.15
CA VAL A 364 -3.54 -17.38 -13.46
C VAL A 364 -4.41 -16.16 -13.73
N ALA A 365 -5.21 -15.72 -12.77
CA ALA A 365 -6.04 -14.52 -12.90
C ALA A 365 -5.19 -13.25 -13.07
N GLY A 366 -4.09 -13.12 -12.30
CA GLY A 366 -3.18 -11.98 -12.42
C GLY A 366 -2.43 -11.95 -13.76
N VAL A 367 -1.95 -13.10 -14.25
CA VAL A 367 -1.35 -13.22 -15.58
C VAL A 367 -2.37 -12.90 -16.67
N TYR A 368 -3.61 -13.38 -16.53
CA TYR A 368 -4.68 -13.07 -17.48
C TYR A 368 -5.00 -11.57 -17.51
N ALA A 369 -5.06 -10.89 -16.36
CA ALA A 369 -5.23 -9.45 -16.31
C ALA A 369 -4.12 -8.69 -17.08
N LYS A 370 -2.85 -9.12 -16.93
CA LYS A 370 -1.73 -8.56 -17.69
C LYS A 370 -1.83 -8.86 -19.20
N LEU A 371 -2.31 -10.02 -19.58
CA LEU A 371 -2.56 -10.35 -20.99
C LEU A 371 -3.67 -9.49 -21.60
N LEU A 372 -4.74 -9.20 -20.85
CA LEU A 372 -5.79 -8.26 -21.27
C LEU A 372 -5.24 -6.84 -21.49
N ALA A 373 -4.37 -6.36 -20.61
CA ALA A 373 -3.72 -5.06 -20.80
C ALA A 373 -2.77 -5.06 -22.00
N TRP A 374 -1.95 -6.11 -22.13
CA TRP A 374 -1.01 -6.25 -23.26
C TRP A 374 -1.72 -6.34 -24.62
N SER A 375 -2.86 -7.03 -24.69
CA SER A 375 -3.69 -7.14 -25.91
C SER A 375 -4.45 -5.86 -26.26
N GLY A 376 -4.49 -4.86 -25.36
CA GLY A 376 -5.26 -3.63 -25.54
C GLY A 376 -6.76 -3.78 -25.30
N LEU A 377 -7.23 -4.96 -24.86
CA LEU A 377 -8.63 -5.20 -24.50
C LEU A 377 -9.00 -4.51 -23.17
N LEU A 378 -8.03 -4.39 -22.29
CA LEU A 378 -8.16 -3.60 -21.09
C LEU A 378 -7.47 -2.28 -21.36
N ALA A 379 -8.14 -1.22 -21.71
CA ALA A 379 -7.64 0.11 -22.03
C ALA A 379 -6.09 0.26 -22.00
N HIS A 380 -5.49 1.17 -22.70
CA HIS A 380 -4.02 1.35 -22.66
C HIS A 380 -3.61 1.79 -21.26
N VAL A 381 -3.30 0.81 -20.38
CA VAL A 381 -2.93 1.09 -19.00
C VAL A 381 -1.53 1.71 -19.00
N PRO A 382 -1.34 2.92 -18.44
CA PRO A 382 -0.04 3.56 -18.36
C PRO A 382 0.93 2.77 -17.48
N SER A 383 2.20 3.11 -17.60
CA SER A 383 3.28 2.51 -16.81
C SER A 383 3.40 3.07 -15.39
N ALA A 384 2.59 4.05 -15.03
CA ALA A 384 2.52 4.67 -13.71
C ALA A 384 1.12 4.49 -13.11
N PRO A 385 0.94 4.65 -11.79
CA PRO A 385 -0.35 4.50 -11.13
C PRO A 385 -1.45 5.30 -11.81
N VAL A 386 -2.61 4.70 -11.91
CA VAL A 386 -3.71 5.27 -12.69
C VAL A 386 -4.66 6.00 -11.77
N THR A 387 -4.88 7.28 -12.04
CA THR A 387 -5.93 8.04 -11.37
C THR A 387 -7.30 7.47 -11.75
N PRO A 388 -8.16 7.05 -10.81
CA PRO A 388 -9.49 6.53 -11.13
C PRO A 388 -10.36 7.48 -11.97
N ALA A 389 -10.12 8.77 -11.86
CA ALA A 389 -10.80 9.79 -12.66
C ALA A 389 -10.42 9.74 -14.15
N ALA A 390 -9.18 9.34 -14.48
CA ALA A 390 -8.73 9.18 -15.86
C ALA A 390 -9.29 7.90 -16.51
N TYR A 391 -9.55 6.88 -15.69
CA TYR A 391 -10.05 5.58 -16.13
C TYR A 391 -11.32 5.18 -15.35
N PRO A 392 -12.41 5.91 -15.48
CA PRO A 392 -13.66 5.60 -14.80
C PRO A 392 -14.21 4.25 -15.28
N PHE A 393 -14.75 3.47 -14.35
CA PHE A 393 -15.43 2.22 -14.69
C PHE A 393 -16.64 2.50 -15.62
N ARG A 394 -16.66 1.86 -16.78
CA ARG A 394 -17.74 1.95 -17.77
C ARG A 394 -18.43 0.59 -17.93
N GLY A 395 -19.60 0.58 -18.56
CA GLY A 395 -20.36 -0.67 -18.76
C GLY A 395 -19.57 -1.75 -19.49
N ASP A 396 -18.78 -1.36 -20.50
CA ASP A 396 -17.97 -2.29 -21.30
C ASP A 396 -16.81 -2.91 -20.47
N ASP A 397 -16.33 -2.21 -19.44
CA ASP A 397 -15.26 -2.67 -18.56
C ASP A 397 -15.73 -3.80 -17.62
N ALA A 398 -17.05 -3.93 -17.43
CA ALA A 398 -17.65 -5.02 -16.67
C ALA A 398 -17.30 -6.39 -17.25
N LEU A 399 -17.20 -6.51 -18.57
CA LEU A 399 -16.80 -7.76 -19.23
C LEU A 399 -15.38 -8.17 -18.86
N ALA A 400 -14.45 -7.22 -18.78
CA ALA A 400 -13.08 -7.48 -18.37
C ALA A 400 -13.04 -7.96 -16.91
N LEU A 401 -13.74 -7.28 -16.01
CA LEU A 401 -13.80 -7.67 -14.60
C LEU A 401 -14.42 -9.06 -14.43
N ILE A 402 -15.56 -9.32 -15.10
CA ILE A 402 -16.25 -10.61 -15.08
C ILE A 402 -15.34 -11.72 -15.64
N SER A 403 -14.61 -11.45 -16.73
CA SER A 403 -13.72 -12.43 -17.35
C SER A 403 -12.57 -12.83 -16.41
N VAL A 404 -11.98 -11.87 -15.68
CA VAL A 404 -10.94 -12.17 -14.68
C VAL A 404 -11.50 -13.01 -13.52
N VAL A 405 -12.70 -12.69 -13.04
CA VAL A 405 -13.37 -13.48 -12.00
C VAL A 405 -13.70 -14.90 -12.53
N ALA A 406 -14.19 -15.01 -13.78
CA ALA A 406 -14.48 -16.31 -14.40
C ALA A 406 -13.22 -17.17 -14.52
N VAL A 407 -12.09 -16.58 -14.99
CA VAL A 407 -10.79 -17.27 -15.07
C VAL A 407 -10.33 -17.73 -13.69
N PHE A 408 -10.47 -16.88 -12.67
CA PHE A 408 -10.16 -17.27 -11.28
C PHE A 408 -10.98 -18.47 -10.82
N VAL A 409 -12.29 -18.44 -11.02
CA VAL A 409 -13.20 -19.54 -10.65
C VAL A 409 -12.86 -20.82 -11.42
N LEU A 410 -12.65 -20.72 -12.73
CA LEU A 410 -12.25 -21.86 -13.56
C LEU A 410 -10.90 -22.45 -13.11
N ALA A 411 -9.93 -21.62 -12.74
CA ALA A 411 -8.66 -22.08 -12.20
C ALA A 411 -8.82 -22.77 -10.84
N CYS A 412 -9.73 -22.29 -9.98
CA CYS A 412 -10.09 -22.98 -8.74
C CYS A 412 -10.67 -24.38 -8.99
N LEU A 413 -11.57 -24.51 -9.96
CA LEU A 413 -12.18 -25.78 -10.35
C LEU A 413 -11.15 -26.73 -11.01
N ALA A 414 -10.34 -26.19 -11.92
CA ALA A 414 -9.29 -26.95 -12.60
C ALA A 414 -8.24 -27.49 -11.62
N ARG A 415 -7.85 -26.70 -10.63
CA ARG A 415 -6.92 -27.10 -9.58
C ARG A 415 -7.34 -28.39 -8.89
N VAL A 416 -8.61 -28.52 -8.53
CA VAL A 416 -9.15 -29.73 -7.87
C VAL A 416 -9.00 -30.96 -8.76
N ARG A 417 -9.18 -30.79 -10.07
CA ARG A 417 -9.10 -31.91 -11.04
C ARG A 417 -7.67 -32.26 -11.44
N LEU A 418 -6.79 -31.26 -11.60
CA LEU A 418 -5.44 -31.47 -12.17
C LEU A 418 -4.40 -31.89 -11.13
N ILE A 419 -4.51 -31.40 -9.90
CA ILE A 419 -3.46 -31.61 -8.89
C ILE A 419 -3.81 -32.80 -7.97
N GLY A 420 -5.02 -33.35 -8.08
CA GLY A 420 -5.41 -34.54 -7.33
C GLY A 420 -5.08 -34.38 -5.85
N GLY A 421 -5.70 -33.42 -5.18
CA GLY A 421 -5.41 -33.17 -3.76
C GLY A 421 -5.80 -34.35 -2.89
N PRO A 422 -5.23 -34.45 -1.69
CA PRO A 422 -5.69 -35.40 -0.71
C PRO A 422 -7.21 -35.25 -0.56
N SER A 423 -7.91 -36.37 -0.45
CA SER A 423 -9.38 -36.35 -0.28
C SER A 423 -9.74 -35.57 0.98
N LEU A 424 -10.98 -35.06 1.04
CA LEU A 424 -11.48 -34.40 2.26
C LEU A 424 -11.33 -35.32 3.49
N ASP A 425 -11.45 -36.62 3.30
CA ASP A 425 -11.25 -37.63 4.32
C ASP A 425 -9.77 -37.77 4.72
N ASP A 426 -8.84 -37.58 3.78
CA ASP A 426 -7.39 -37.54 4.09
C ASP A 426 -7.01 -36.28 4.87
N VAL A 427 -7.60 -35.14 4.54
CA VAL A 427 -7.39 -33.88 5.28
C VAL A 427 -8.00 -34.02 6.69
N ALA A 428 -9.14 -34.67 6.81
CA ALA A 428 -9.80 -34.96 8.08
C ALA A 428 -9.10 -36.07 8.87
N GLY A 429 -8.55 -37.09 8.21
CA GLY A 429 -8.05 -38.31 8.85
C GLY A 429 -6.55 -38.32 9.16
N SER A 430 -5.69 -37.80 8.30
CA SER A 430 -4.22 -37.78 8.50
C SER A 430 -3.65 -36.48 9.06
N SER A 431 -4.45 -35.54 9.21
CA SER A 431 -4.52 -34.32 10.01
C SER A 431 -3.24 -33.51 10.36
N ALA A 432 -2.04 -34.03 10.29
CA ALA A 432 -0.85 -33.28 10.70
C ALA A 432 -0.10 -32.61 9.53
N GLY A 433 -0.26 -33.07 8.29
CA GLY A 433 0.54 -32.62 7.15
C GLY A 433 0.13 -31.25 6.62
N ALA A 434 -1.15 -31.01 6.39
CA ALA A 434 -1.66 -29.75 5.84
C ALA A 434 -1.36 -28.55 6.76
N PRO A 435 -1.69 -28.59 8.07
CA PRO A 435 -1.33 -27.50 8.98
C PRO A 435 0.18 -27.22 9.05
N VAL A 436 1.01 -28.26 9.06
CA VAL A 436 2.47 -28.09 9.12
C VAL A 436 2.99 -27.45 7.84
N ALA A 437 2.58 -27.93 6.66
CA ALA A 437 3.00 -27.35 5.39
C ALA A 437 2.56 -25.89 5.26
N LEU A 438 1.31 -25.58 5.63
CA LEU A 438 0.75 -24.24 5.59
C LEU A 438 1.51 -23.27 6.51
N LEU A 439 1.72 -23.65 7.79
CA LEU A 439 2.42 -22.78 8.74
C LEU A 439 3.88 -22.56 8.35
N CYS A 440 4.56 -23.58 7.80
CA CYS A 440 5.92 -23.44 7.30
C CYS A 440 6.00 -22.46 6.11
N LEU A 441 5.12 -22.64 5.11
CA LEU A 441 5.09 -21.76 3.93
C LEU A 441 4.67 -20.32 4.29
N ALA A 442 3.68 -20.17 5.17
CA ALA A 442 3.24 -18.86 5.63
C ALA A 442 4.34 -18.14 6.43
N SER A 443 5.06 -18.85 7.32
CA SER A 443 6.19 -18.28 8.04
C SER A 443 7.34 -17.90 7.11
N LEU A 444 7.64 -18.72 6.10
CA LEU A 444 8.65 -18.42 5.10
C LEU A 444 8.27 -17.19 4.26
N LEU A 445 7.04 -17.15 3.76
CA LEU A 445 6.56 -16.01 2.98
C LEU A 445 6.53 -14.73 3.82
N ALA A 446 6.07 -14.81 5.08
CA ALA A 446 6.11 -13.67 6.00
C ALA A 446 7.54 -13.17 6.22
N ALA A 447 8.53 -14.05 6.34
CA ALA A 447 9.93 -13.67 6.46
C ALA A 447 10.46 -13.00 5.18
N VAL A 448 10.11 -13.49 3.99
CA VAL A 448 10.48 -12.87 2.71
C VAL A 448 9.84 -11.49 2.56
N LEU A 449 8.56 -11.36 2.86
CA LEU A 449 7.86 -10.07 2.84
C LEU A 449 8.47 -9.09 3.85
N TRP A 450 8.86 -9.56 5.04
CA TRP A 450 9.49 -8.74 6.07
C TRP A 450 10.84 -8.16 5.63
N LEU A 451 11.60 -8.88 4.83
CA LEU A 451 12.84 -8.35 4.26
C LEU A 451 12.58 -7.17 3.31
N ALA A 452 11.50 -7.23 2.54
CA ALA A 452 11.09 -6.17 1.63
C ALA A 452 10.35 -5.04 2.37
N ASN A 453 9.24 -5.36 3.04
CA ASN A 453 8.41 -4.41 3.76
C ASN A 453 7.83 -5.04 5.04
N PRO A 454 8.24 -4.57 6.24
CA PRO A 454 7.77 -5.12 7.50
C PRO A 454 6.26 -4.93 7.72
N TYR A 455 5.67 -3.86 7.22
CA TYR A 455 4.24 -3.59 7.36
C TYR A 455 3.39 -4.52 6.48
N THR A 456 3.81 -4.78 5.26
CA THR A 456 3.17 -5.81 4.40
C THR A 456 3.26 -7.18 5.06
N ALA A 457 4.41 -7.52 5.64
CA ALA A 457 4.59 -8.76 6.37
C ALA A 457 3.66 -8.88 7.59
N ALA A 458 3.29 -7.76 8.23
CA ALA A 458 2.36 -7.75 9.36
C ALA A 458 0.98 -8.30 8.97
N LEU A 459 0.54 -8.09 7.72
CA LEU A 459 -0.73 -8.64 7.21
C LEU A 459 -0.75 -10.17 7.20
N LEU A 460 0.40 -10.81 7.19
CA LEU A 460 0.52 -12.26 7.29
C LEU A 460 0.98 -12.71 8.70
N ALA A 461 1.79 -11.92 9.38
CA ALA A 461 2.28 -12.21 10.72
C ALA A 461 1.14 -12.26 11.75
N LEU A 462 0.20 -11.33 11.69
CA LEU A 462 -0.96 -11.29 12.60
C LEU A 462 -1.88 -12.51 12.42
N PRO A 463 -2.30 -12.90 11.21
CA PRO A 463 -2.96 -14.19 10.97
C PRO A 463 -2.20 -15.40 11.51
N LEU A 464 -0.88 -15.45 11.33
CA LEU A 464 -0.04 -16.55 11.82
C LEU A 464 -0.14 -16.74 13.34
N LEU A 465 -0.24 -15.66 14.11
CA LEU A 465 -0.42 -15.74 15.57
C LEU A 465 -1.74 -16.43 15.95
N ILE A 466 -2.76 -16.32 15.11
CA ILE A 466 -4.06 -17.01 15.26
C ILE A 466 -3.95 -18.45 14.74
N TRP A 467 -3.34 -18.66 13.59
CA TRP A 467 -3.29 -19.99 12.93
C TRP A 467 -2.42 -20.99 13.70
N VAL A 468 -1.28 -20.54 14.27
CA VAL A 468 -0.37 -21.43 15.00
C VAL A 468 -1.09 -22.15 16.15
N PRO A 469 -1.70 -21.49 17.14
CA PRO A 469 -2.36 -22.19 18.24
C PRO A 469 -3.59 -22.99 17.79
N LEU A 470 -4.29 -22.52 16.77
CA LEU A 470 -5.49 -23.20 16.28
C LEU A 470 -5.17 -24.48 15.50
N MET A 471 -4.13 -24.48 14.69
CA MET A 471 -3.74 -25.61 13.85
C MET A 471 -2.83 -26.62 14.58
N ALA A 472 -2.00 -26.13 15.50
CA ALA A 472 -1.13 -26.99 16.32
C ALA A 472 -1.87 -27.64 17.49
N GLY A 473 -3.03 -27.10 17.88
CA GLY A 473 -3.85 -27.62 18.97
C GLY A 473 -4.63 -28.89 18.59
N GLU A 474 -4.92 -29.76 19.58
CA GLU A 474 -5.71 -30.99 19.39
C GLU A 474 -7.21 -30.77 19.67
N ARG A 475 -7.66 -29.54 19.83
CA ARG A 475 -9.04 -29.25 20.20
C ARG A 475 -9.98 -29.41 18.99
N TYR A 476 -11.08 -30.11 19.23
CA TYR A 476 -12.20 -30.14 18.28
C TYR A 476 -12.73 -28.72 18.04
N ARG A 477 -12.96 -28.38 16.79
CA ARG A 477 -13.58 -27.11 16.39
C ARG A 477 -14.81 -27.39 15.56
N SER A 478 -15.88 -26.66 15.79
CA SER A 478 -17.03 -26.65 14.88
C SER A 478 -16.68 -25.83 13.61
N ALA A 479 -17.34 -26.13 12.50
CA ALA A 479 -17.16 -25.37 11.26
C ALA A 479 -17.45 -23.87 11.45
N GLY A 480 -18.45 -23.51 12.26
CA GLY A 480 -18.77 -22.13 12.59
C GLY A 480 -17.64 -21.42 13.35
N ALA A 481 -17.02 -22.09 14.32
CA ALA A 481 -15.85 -21.54 15.01
C ALA A 481 -14.67 -21.38 14.04
N GLY A 482 -14.45 -22.32 13.12
CA GLY A 482 -13.44 -22.23 12.06
C GLY A 482 -13.65 -21.02 11.15
N ALA A 483 -14.89 -20.79 10.71
CA ALA A 483 -15.26 -19.62 9.90
C ALA A 483 -15.02 -18.29 10.65
N LEU A 484 -15.39 -18.22 11.93
CA LEU A 484 -15.15 -17.04 12.77
C LEU A 484 -13.65 -16.72 12.88
N TRP A 485 -12.83 -17.72 13.17
CA TRP A 485 -11.38 -17.52 13.27
C TRP A 485 -10.74 -17.16 11.94
N THR A 486 -11.26 -17.68 10.83
CA THR A 486 -10.85 -17.25 9.48
C THR A 486 -11.18 -15.78 9.26
N ALA A 487 -12.40 -15.36 9.55
CA ALA A 487 -12.82 -13.96 9.44
C ALA A 487 -11.96 -13.04 10.31
N LEU A 488 -11.69 -13.43 11.57
CA LEU A 488 -10.85 -12.67 12.49
C LEU A 488 -9.40 -12.57 11.98
N SER A 489 -8.86 -13.62 11.37
CA SER A 489 -7.51 -13.59 10.80
C SER A 489 -7.40 -12.71 9.56
N LEU A 490 -8.50 -12.48 8.84
CA LEU A 490 -8.56 -11.58 7.68
C LEU A 490 -8.92 -10.14 8.06
N ALA A 491 -9.31 -9.88 9.30
CA ALA A 491 -9.71 -8.54 9.74
C ALA A 491 -8.65 -7.44 9.47
N PRO A 492 -7.33 -7.67 9.68
CA PRO A 492 -6.32 -6.67 9.36
C PRO A 492 -6.29 -6.31 7.87
N LEU A 493 -6.37 -7.30 6.99
CA LEU A 493 -6.42 -7.06 5.54
C LEU A 493 -7.72 -6.35 5.15
N GLY A 494 -8.85 -6.79 5.70
CA GLY A 494 -10.15 -6.15 5.46
C GLY A 494 -10.17 -4.69 5.91
N LEU A 495 -9.55 -4.39 7.06
CA LEU A 495 -9.41 -3.01 7.56
C LEU A 495 -8.57 -2.16 6.60
N VAL A 496 -7.42 -2.66 6.15
CA VAL A 496 -6.56 -1.95 5.19
C VAL A 496 -7.33 -1.64 3.91
N LEU A 497 -7.98 -2.63 3.30
CA LEU A 497 -8.76 -2.42 2.08
C LEU A 497 -9.93 -1.46 2.27
N ALA A 498 -10.58 -1.49 3.44
CA ALA A 498 -11.66 -0.56 3.77
C ALA A 498 -11.15 0.87 3.93
N VAL A 499 -10.00 1.06 4.58
CA VAL A 499 -9.34 2.36 4.71
C VAL A 499 -8.95 2.91 3.35
N GLU A 500 -8.33 2.08 2.49
CA GLU A 500 -7.97 2.45 1.12
C GLU A 500 -9.18 2.84 0.28
N ALA A 501 -10.23 2.05 0.29
CA ALA A 501 -11.46 2.35 -0.43
C ALA A 501 -12.11 3.66 0.05
N ASN A 502 -12.09 3.89 1.38
CA ASN A 502 -12.65 5.10 1.98
C ASN A 502 -11.79 6.33 1.69
N SER A 503 -10.46 6.23 1.77
CA SER A 503 -9.54 7.35 1.47
C SER A 503 -9.61 7.76 0.00
N LEU A 504 -9.76 6.79 -0.90
CA LEU A 504 -10.04 7.04 -2.31
C LEU A 504 -11.52 7.40 -2.55
N GLY A 505 -12.40 7.20 -1.56
CA GLY A 505 -13.84 7.44 -1.66
C GLY A 505 -14.49 6.70 -2.81
N LEU A 506 -14.01 5.51 -3.15
CA LEU A 506 -14.51 4.67 -4.23
C LEU A 506 -15.54 3.67 -3.71
N GLY A 507 -16.58 3.47 -4.48
CA GLY A 507 -17.50 2.34 -4.24
C GLY A 507 -16.81 0.99 -4.53
N PRO A 508 -17.35 -0.14 -4.05
CA PRO A 508 -16.69 -1.45 -4.14
C PRO A 508 -16.30 -1.86 -5.57
N ILE A 509 -17.16 -1.59 -6.56
CA ILE A 509 -16.91 -1.93 -7.98
C ILE A 509 -15.80 -1.06 -8.55
N ALA A 510 -15.85 0.26 -8.32
CA ALA A 510 -14.82 1.19 -8.78
C ALA A 510 -13.47 0.90 -8.11
N PHE A 511 -13.47 0.50 -6.85
CA PHE A 511 -12.27 0.09 -6.11
C PHE A 511 -11.68 -1.21 -6.71
N ALA A 512 -12.51 -2.22 -6.95
CA ALA A 512 -12.07 -3.45 -7.60
C ALA A 512 -11.53 -3.21 -9.02
N TRP A 513 -12.16 -2.31 -9.77
CA TRP A 513 -11.69 -1.87 -11.07
C TRP A 513 -10.31 -1.18 -11.00
N THR A 514 -10.13 -0.25 -10.08
CA THR A 514 -8.85 0.42 -9.86
C THR A 514 -7.75 -0.58 -9.53
N TRP A 515 -8.00 -1.55 -8.65
CA TRP A 515 -7.06 -2.61 -8.34
C TRP A 515 -6.76 -3.51 -9.54
N LEU A 516 -7.76 -3.82 -10.37
CA LEU A 516 -7.54 -4.58 -11.61
C LEU A 516 -6.58 -3.83 -12.55
N LEU A 517 -6.74 -2.51 -12.70
CA LEU A 517 -5.85 -1.68 -13.52
C LEU A 517 -4.42 -1.65 -12.96
N VAL A 518 -4.26 -1.56 -11.65
CA VAL A 518 -2.95 -1.63 -10.97
C VAL A 518 -2.29 -2.99 -11.22
N PHE A 519 -3.02 -4.09 -11.06
CA PHE A 519 -2.50 -5.43 -11.34
C PHE A 519 -2.16 -5.64 -12.82
N ALA A 520 -2.95 -5.08 -13.70
CA ALA A 520 -2.75 -5.16 -15.16
C ALA A 520 -1.57 -4.28 -15.62
N GLY A 521 -1.28 -3.19 -14.91
CA GLY A 521 -0.20 -2.27 -15.21
C GLY A 521 1.20 -2.84 -14.97
N SER A 522 2.23 -2.05 -15.28
CA SER A 522 3.64 -2.43 -15.11
C SER A 522 4.13 -2.35 -13.66
N GLU A 523 3.40 -1.71 -12.78
CA GLU A 523 3.76 -1.48 -11.38
C GLU A 523 3.93 -2.76 -10.59
N ILE A 524 3.01 -3.71 -10.76
CA ILE A 524 3.12 -5.01 -10.13
C ILE A 524 4.06 -5.89 -10.95
N GLY A 525 5.32 -5.92 -10.54
CA GLY A 525 6.33 -6.82 -11.11
C GLY A 525 6.03 -8.30 -10.84
N PRO A 526 6.75 -9.22 -11.52
CA PRO A 526 6.51 -10.66 -11.38
C PRO A 526 6.68 -11.17 -9.94
N GLY A 527 7.62 -10.61 -9.18
CA GLY A 527 7.85 -10.97 -7.78
C GLY A 527 6.67 -10.59 -6.87
N ALA A 528 6.12 -9.39 -7.04
CA ALA A 528 4.94 -8.93 -6.30
C ALA A 528 3.69 -9.73 -6.66
N LEU A 529 3.49 -10.06 -7.95
CA LEU A 529 2.40 -10.92 -8.41
C LEU A 529 2.50 -12.32 -7.77
N LEU A 530 3.70 -12.89 -7.71
CA LEU A 530 3.93 -14.19 -7.08
C LEU A 530 3.65 -14.12 -5.57
N ALA A 531 4.15 -13.10 -4.88
CA ALA A 531 3.92 -12.90 -3.45
C ALA A 531 2.43 -12.73 -3.13
N PHE A 532 1.71 -11.94 -3.92
CA PHE A 532 0.26 -11.79 -3.81
C PHE A 532 -0.47 -13.13 -4.03
N SER A 533 -0.09 -13.87 -5.08
CA SER A 533 -0.70 -15.16 -5.40
C SER A 533 -0.48 -16.18 -4.30
N LEU A 534 0.72 -16.25 -3.74
CA LEU A 534 1.03 -17.13 -2.62
C LEU A 534 0.29 -16.72 -1.35
N SER A 535 0.21 -15.41 -1.05
CA SER A 535 -0.54 -14.89 0.11
C SER A 535 -2.02 -15.25 0.03
N GLY A 536 -2.66 -14.98 -1.11
CA GLY A 536 -4.05 -15.34 -1.36
C GLY A 536 -4.29 -16.86 -1.26
N GLY A 537 -3.37 -17.65 -1.83
CA GLY A 537 -3.41 -19.11 -1.75
C GLY A 537 -3.30 -19.63 -0.32
N LEU A 538 -2.38 -19.08 0.47
CA LEU A 538 -2.22 -19.43 1.89
C LEU A 538 -3.47 -19.11 2.71
N VAL A 539 -4.09 -17.96 2.45
CA VAL A 539 -5.35 -17.57 3.10
C VAL A 539 -6.48 -18.55 2.77
N LEU A 540 -6.65 -18.91 1.50
CA LEU A 540 -7.67 -19.89 1.11
C LEU A 540 -7.39 -21.28 1.67
N ALA A 541 -6.13 -21.73 1.67
CA ALA A 541 -5.73 -23.00 2.28
C ALA A 541 -6.00 -22.99 3.80
N ALA A 542 -5.69 -21.87 4.48
CA ALA A 542 -5.96 -21.71 5.90
C ALA A 542 -7.45 -21.74 6.20
N ALA A 543 -8.25 -21.02 5.42
CA ALA A 543 -9.71 -21.02 5.52
C ALA A 543 -10.26 -22.43 5.37
N PHE A 544 -9.78 -23.17 4.36
CA PHE A 544 -10.17 -24.54 4.14
C PHE A 544 -9.84 -25.45 5.34
N VAL A 545 -8.60 -25.37 5.86
CA VAL A 545 -8.16 -26.18 7.01
C VAL A 545 -8.91 -25.80 8.30
N LEU A 546 -9.28 -24.53 8.48
CA LEU A 546 -9.96 -24.06 9.68
C LEU A 546 -11.45 -24.38 9.68
N VAL A 547 -12.12 -24.32 8.52
CA VAL A 547 -13.57 -24.56 8.38
C VAL A 547 -13.90 -26.06 8.36
N HIS A 548 -13.01 -26.89 7.81
CA HIS A 548 -13.24 -28.33 7.81
C HIS A 548 -12.77 -28.92 9.15
N PRO A 549 -13.71 -29.38 9.99
CA PRO A 549 -13.35 -29.98 11.26
C PRO A 549 -12.51 -31.22 10.97
N SER A 550 -11.34 -31.28 11.58
CA SER A 550 -10.66 -32.57 11.66
C SER A 550 -11.53 -33.49 12.50
N THR A 551 -12.23 -34.39 11.87
CA THR A 551 -12.75 -35.59 12.54
C THR A 551 -11.51 -36.41 12.95
N ARG A 552 -10.78 -35.93 13.96
CA ARG A 552 -9.88 -36.80 14.69
C ARG A 552 -10.80 -37.82 15.30
N GLY A 553 -10.77 -39.00 14.69
CA GLY A 553 -11.62 -40.10 15.07
C GLY A 553 -11.65 -40.21 16.58
N THR A 554 -12.85 -40.44 17.12
CA THR A 554 -12.99 -41.21 18.34
C THR A 554 -11.76 -42.10 18.48
N PRO A 555 -11.04 -42.08 19.60
CA PRO A 555 -9.88 -42.93 19.76
C PRO A 555 -10.24 -44.25 19.13
N ARG A 556 -9.64 -44.56 17.98
CA ARG A 556 -9.74 -45.92 17.44
C ARG A 556 -9.38 -46.74 18.63
N ASP A 557 -10.33 -47.51 19.11
CA ASP A 557 -10.07 -48.51 20.12
C ASP A 557 -8.72 -49.12 19.74
N LEU A 558 -7.68 -48.68 20.43
CA LEU A 558 -6.41 -49.33 20.32
C LEU A 558 -6.71 -50.74 20.80
N ARG A 559 -7.11 -51.62 19.85
CA ARG A 559 -7.01 -53.05 20.10
C ARG A 559 -5.54 -53.27 20.35
N ILE A 560 -5.15 -53.11 21.60
CA ILE A 560 -3.87 -53.57 22.10
C ILE A 560 -3.92 -55.08 21.95
N THR A 561 -3.58 -55.56 20.77
CA THR A 561 -3.26 -56.97 20.60
C THR A 561 -1.95 -57.17 21.34
N VAL A 562 -2.05 -57.55 22.60
CA VAL A 562 -0.91 -58.08 23.35
C VAL A 562 -0.52 -59.37 22.64
N ARG A 563 0.38 -59.29 21.65
CA ARG A 563 1.05 -60.44 21.06
C ARG A 563 2.24 -60.78 21.99
N GLY A 564 1.94 -61.41 23.09
CA GLY A 564 2.95 -62.10 23.89
C GLY A 564 2.43 -63.50 24.18
N PRO A 565 3.27 -64.50 24.17
CA PRO A 565 2.86 -65.85 24.56
C PRO A 565 2.41 -65.78 26.03
N ALA A 566 1.14 -66.21 26.24
CA ALA A 566 0.50 -66.24 27.59
C ALA A 566 1.23 -67.19 28.60
N THR A 567 2.33 -67.77 28.18
CA THR A 567 3.08 -68.76 28.95
C THR A 567 4.21 -68.19 29.83
N TYR A 568 4.43 -66.86 29.83
CA TYR A 568 5.50 -66.24 30.64
C TYR A 568 5.02 -65.48 31.88
N ALA A 569 3.83 -65.71 32.33
CA ALA A 569 3.35 -65.23 33.60
C ALA A 569 3.78 -66.19 34.70
N GLY A 570 4.98 -66.02 35.25
CA GLY A 570 5.37 -66.71 36.49
C GLY A 570 4.38 -66.36 37.64
N PRO A 571 4.30 -67.22 38.65
CA PRO A 571 3.31 -67.07 39.75
C PRO A 571 3.36 -65.73 40.51
N GLY A 572 4.42 -64.96 40.36
CA GLY A 572 4.55 -63.63 40.98
C GLY A 572 4.08 -62.45 40.12
N SER A 573 3.78 -62.62 38.82
CA SER A 573 3.38 -61.53 37.94
C SER A 573 1.87 -61.28 37.89
N LEU A 574 1.06 -62.20 38.40
CA LEU A 574 -0.38 -62.09 38.43
C LEU A 574 -0.90 -61.09 39.50
N GLY A 575 -0.10 -60.77 40.53
CA GLY A 575 -0.46 -59.74 41.49
C GLY A 575 -0.46 -58.30 40.96
N GLY A 576 0.29 -58.03 39.87
CA GLY A 576 0.34 -56.73 39.21
C GLY A 576 -0.82 -56.48 38.25
N THR A 577 -1.38 -57.56 37.65
CA THR A 577 -2.46 -57.47 36.68
C THR A 577 -3.81 -57.25 37.33
N ASP A 578 -4.06 -57.81 38.50
CA ASP A 578 -5.32 -57.60 39.25
C ASP A 578 -5.46 -56.16 39.77
N SER A 579 -4.36 -55.50 40.10
CA SER A 579 -4.37 -54.10 40.52
C SER A 579 -4.57 -53.12 39.32
N ALA A 580 -4.16 -53.50 38.14
CA ALA A 580 -4.40 -52.73 36.90
C ALA A 580 -5.83 -52.86 36.39
N LEU A 581 -6.40 -54.07 36.47
CA LEU A 581 -7.80 -54.32 36.05
C LEU A 581 -8.80 -53.65 37.01
N ARG A 582 -8.53 -53.59 38.32
CA ARG A 582 -9.37 -52.88 39.29
C ARG A 582 -9.37 -51.35 39.14
N ARG A 583 -8.36 -50.78 38.51
CA ARG A 583 -8.31 -49.32 38.19
C ARG A 583 -9.05 -48.95 36.94
N LEU A 584 -9.33 -49.92 36.06
CA LEU A 584 -10.09 -49.69 34.82
C LEU A 584 -11.63 -49.93 34.99
N SER A 585 -12.05 -50.44 36.18
CA SER A 585 -13.45 -50.69 36.51
C SER A 585 -14.05 -49.67 37.50
N ARG A 586 -13.37 -48.56 37.76
CA ARG A 586 -13.91 -47.42 38.51
C ARG A 586 -14.00 -46.14 37.70
#